data_5eb849a9c508dfe43a0298fcfc11d850
#
_entry.id   5eb849a9c508dfe43a0298fcfc11d850
#
_cell.length_a   1.000
_cell.length_b   1.000
_cell.length_c   1.000
_cell.angle_alpha   90.00
_cell.angle_beta   90.00
_cell.angle_gamma   90.00
#
_symmetry.space_group_name_H-M   'P 1'
#
loop_
_entity.id
_entity.type
_entity.pdbx_description
1 polymer ?
#
loop_
_entity_poly.entity_id
_entity_poly.type
_entity_poly.pdbx_seq_one_letter_code
_entity_poly.pdbx_strand_id
1 'polypeptide(L)'
;MKKKEGFLIVFFLIFLVVILGVVIYYFNKNKSEETNEIVQEYVPAEEISDEQLRNTIISLYFVNKDSGEINPEARTININLLLENPYKYLLEQLIEGPKNEKLQKVIPENTKINNVELQGDILYIDFSHEFIDNALEGKENENKIIETIVKTVTELNEVNSIKILIDGEENKGFKDEGINFEKEFSREDY
;
A
#
# COMPACT_ATOMS: atom_id res chain seq x y z
N MET A 1 -50.99 44.55 63.72
CA MET A 1 -50.16 43.43 63.15
C MET A 1 -50.42 43.13 61.67
N LYS A 2 -51.65 43.25 61.16
CA LYS A 2 -52.01 42.85 59.77
C LYS A 2 -51.35 43.69 58.61
N LYS A 3 -50.92 44.92 58.83
CA LYS A 3 -50.28 45.75 57.78
C LYS A 3 -48.82 45.35 57.45
N LYS A 4 -48.10 44.76 58.40
CA LYS A 4 -46.73 44.30 58.15
C LYS A 4 -46.65 43.00 57.36
N GLU A 5 -47.61 42.15 57.55
CA GLU A 5 -47.68 40.88 56.81
C GLU A 5 -48.02 41.05 55.31
N GLY A 6 -48.95 42.01 55.01
CA GLY A 6 -49.27 42.35 53.61
C GLY A 6 -48.05 43.00 52.91
N PHE A 7 -47.24 43.80 53.56
CA PHE A 7 -46.02 44.37 52.95
C PHE A 7 -44.96 43.29 52.64
N LEU A 8 -44.85 42.35 53.57
CA LEU A 8 -43.89 41.20 53.34
C LEU A 8 -44.29 40.35 52.19
N ILE A 9 -45.56 40.07 51.96
CA ILE A 9 -46.09 39.29 50.87
C ILE A 9 -45.86 40.02 49.54
N VAL A 10 -46.12 41.33 49.47
CA VAL A 10 -45.89 42.12 48.25
C VAL A 10 -44.37 42.17 47.93
N PHE A 11 -43.50 42.31 48.93
CA PHE A 11 -42.06 42.30 48.72
C PHE A 11 -41.57 40.94 48.19
N PHE A 12 -42.13 39.85 48.73
CA PHE A 12 -41.79 38.50 48.27
C PHE A 12 -42.25 38.25 46.82
N LEU A 13 -43.43 38.75 46.42
CA LEU A 13 -43.90 38.64 45.06
C LEU A 13 -43.04 39.44 44.07
N ILE A 14 -42.60 40.64 44.45
CA ILE A 14 -41.70 41.44 43.61
C ILE A 14 -40.35 40.74 43.45
N PHE A 15 -39.81 40.14 44.53
CA PHE A 15 -38.58 39.40 44.50
C PHE A 15 -38.67 38.16 43.59
N LEU A 16 -39.80 37.47 43.61
CA LEU A 16 -40.07 36.31 42.74
C LEU A 16 -40.12 36.71 41.25
N VAL A 17 -40.72 37.88 40.95
CA VAL A 17 -40.76 38.39 39.57
C VAL A 17 -39.36 38.77 39.08
N VAL A 18 -38.52 39.36 39.94
CA VAL A 18 -37.14 39.69 39.58
C VAL A 18 -36.32 38.44 39.32
N ILE A 19 -36.47 37.40 40.15
CA ILE A 19 -35.78 36.11 39.92
C ILE A 19 -36.23 35.51 38.62
N LEU A 20 -37.53 35.49 38.32
CA LEU A 20 -38.06 34.98 37.07
C LEU A 20 -37.48 35.74 35.85
N GLY A 21 -37.39 37.05 35.95
CA GLY A 21 -36.77 37.91 34.92
C GLY A 21 -35.30 37.57 34.67
N VAL A 22 -34.55 37.35 35.76
CA VAL A 22 -33.12 36.95 35.67
C VAL A 22 -32.98 35.57 35.04
N VAL A 23 -33.81 34.61 35.41
CA VAL A 23 -33.81 33.26 34.83
C VAL A 23 -34.13 33.30 33.34
N ILE A 24 -35.16 34.07 32.96
CA ILE A 24 -35.51 34.24 31.53
C ILE A 24 -34.39 34.90 30.75
N TYR A 25 -33.73 35.93 31.36
CA TYR A 25 -32.58 36.62 30.76
C TYR A 25 -31.42 35.63 30.50
N TYR A 26 -31.07 34.81 31.49
CA TYR A 26 -30.00 33.80 31.33
C TYR A 26 -30.37 32.69 30.34
N PHE A 27 -31.64 32.24 30.33
CA PHE A 27 -32.13 31.28 29.36
C PHE A 27 -32.11 31.83 27.94
N ASN A 28 -32.48 33.10 27.76
CA ASN A 28 -32.48 33.73 26.44
C ASN A 28 -31.04 34.03 25.96
N LYS A 29 -30.14 34.39 26.88
CA LYS A 29 -28.73 34.60 26.58
C LYS A 29 -28.04 33.31 26.15
N ASN A 30 -28.29 32.20 26.82
CA ASN A 30 -27.75 30.90 26.45
C ASN A 30 -28.35 30.36 25.12
N LYS A 31 -29.55 30.77 24.76
CA LYS A 31 -30.18 30.41 23.51
C LYS A 31 -29.61 31.13 22.28
N SER A 32 -28.89 32.24 22.51
CA SER A 32 -28.24 33.02 21.44
C SER A 32 -26.84 32.53 21.11
N GLU A 33 -26.26 31.58 21.88
CA GLU A 33 -24.95 31.01 21.63
C GLU A 33 -24.99 29.64 20.97
N GLU A 34 -26.17 29.02 20.82
CA GLU A 34 -26.31 27.68 20.21
C GLU A 34 -26.72 27.67 18.74
N THR A 35 -26.65 28.77 18.02
CA THR A 35 -26.92 28.79 16.57
C THR A 35 -25.74 29.37 15.78
N ASN A 36 -24.49 28.99 16.19
CA ASN A 36 -23.45 28.81 15.22
C ASN A 36 -23.37 27.30 14.92
N GLU A 37 -24.38 26.73 14.29
CA GLU A 37 -24.16 25.62 13.38
C GLU A 37 -23.02 26.08 12.46
N ILE A 38 -21.84 25.52 12.70
CA ILE A 38 -20.83 25.44 11.66
C ILE A 38 -21.54 24.70 10.54
N VAL A 39 -22.12 25.43 9.62
CA VAL A 39 -22.37 24.93 8.28
C VAL A 39 -20.96 24.59 7.82
N GLN A 40 -20.52 23.35 8.10
CA GLN A 40 -19.43 22.78 7.37
C GLN A 40 -19.91 22.89 5.93
N GLU A 41 -19.35 23.87 5.23
CA GLU A 41 -19.45 23.97 3.80
C GLU A 41 -19.09 22.58 3.31
N TYR A 42 -20.12 21.85 2.84
CA TYR A 42 -19.95 20.55 2.22
C TYR A 42 -19.02 20.79 1.03
N VAL A 43 -17.71 20.64 1.28
CA VAL A 43 -16.75 20.51 0.20
C VAL A 43 -17.11 19.17 -0.41
N PRO A 44 -17.68 19.12 -1.63
CA PRO A 44 -17.94 17.86 -2.29
C PRO A 44 -16.61 17.10 -2.26
N ALA A 45 -16.61 15.88 -1.73
CA ALA A 45 -15.46 15.00 -1.90
C ALA A 45 -15.14 15.04 -3.39
N GLU A 46 -13.90 15.38 -3.77
CA GLU A 46 -13.48 15.38 -5.17
C GLU A 46 -14.05 14.10 -5.79
N GLU A 47 -14.89 14.25 -6.80
CA GLU A 47 -15.41 13.09 -7.52
C GLU A 47 -14.18 12.38 -8.08
N ILE A 48 -13.84 11.24 -7.46
CA ILE A 48 -12.76 10.38 -7.93
C ILE A 48 -13.16 10.00 -9.35
N SER A 49 -12.39 10.45 -10.33
CA SER A 49 -12.69 10.16 -11.74
C SER A 49 -12.65 8.63 -11.96
N ASP A 50 -13.46 8.15 -12.92
CA ASP A 50 -13.44 6.74 -13.32
C ASP A 50 -12.03 6.25 -13.69
N GLU A 51 -11.17 7.15 -14.13
CA GLU A 51 -9.76 6.88 -14.43
C GLU A 51 -8.92 6.69 -13.17
N GLN A 52 -9.17 7.45 -12.10
CA GLN A 52 -8.51 7.27 -10.79
C GLN A 52 -8.96 5.96 -10.13
N LEU A 53 -10.21 5.55 -10.29
CA LEU A 53 -10.73 4.26 -9.78
C LEU A 53 -10.11 3.05 -10.49
N ARG A 54 -9.54 3.23 -11.69
CA ARG A 54 -8.88 2.17 -12.46
C ARG A 54 -7.40 2.04 -12.21
N ASN A 55 -6.80 2.91 -11.40
CA ASN A 55 -5.38 2.89 -11.10
C ASN A 55 -5.12 2.19 -9.76
N THR A 56 -4.04 1.44 -9.72
CA THR A 56 -3.50 0.83 -8.50
C THR A 56 -2.01 1.09 -8.40
N ILE A 57 -1.45 0.85 -7.22
CA ILE A 57 -0.01 0.98 -6.99
C ILE A 57 0.56 -0.42 -6.85
N ILE A 58 1.62 -0.70 -7.58
CA ILE A 58 2.46 -1.89 -7.42
C ILE A 58 3.82 -1.50 -6.86
N SER A 59 4.44 -2.41 -6.12
CA SER A 59 5.83 -2.28 -5.64
C SER A 59 6.72 -3.25 -6.40
N LEU A 60 7.77 -2.72 -7.02
CA LEU A 60 8.81 -3.49 -7.67
C LEU A 60 10.11 -3.27 -6.92
N TYR A 61 10.90 -4.30 -6.75
CA TYR A 61 12.13 -4.22 -5.97
C TYR A 61 13.35 -4.24 -6.87
N PHE A 62 14.28 -3.31 -6.66
CA PHE A 62 15.50 -3.14 -7.43
C PHE A 62 16.69 -2.85 -6.53
N VAL A 63 17.90 -3.08 -7.00
CA VAL A 63 19.12 -2.78 -6.25
C VAL A 63 19.42 -1.29 -6.32
N ASN A 64 19.69 -0.67 -5.17
CA ASN A 64 20.17 0.69 -5.06
C ASN A 64 21.65 0.74 -5.45
N LYS A 65 22.00 1.64 -6.38
CA LYS A 65 23.36 1.78 -6.92
C LYS A 65 24.39 2.19 -5.88
N ASP A 66 23.97 2.99 -4.87
CA ASP A 66 24.87 3.57 -3.88
C ASP A 66 25.10 2.62 -2.69
N SER A 67 24.01 1.99 -2.18
CA SER A 67 24.08 1.12 -1.01
C SER A 67 24.25 -0.36 -1.35
N GLY A 68 23.87 -0.78 -2.56
CA GLY A 68 23.78 -2.18 -2.95
C GLY A 68 22.60 -2.94 -2.34
N GLU A 69 21.75 -2.27 -1.56
CA GLU A 69 20.55 -2.85 -0.94
C GLU A 69 19.38 -2.90 -1.91
N ILE A 70 18.43 -3.78 -1.67
CA ILE A 70 17.21 -3.88 -2.46
C ILE A 70 16.15 -2.94 -1.90
N ASN A 71 15.70 -2.01 -2.73
CA ASN A 71 14.74 -0.97 -2.40
C ASN A 71 13.49 -1.05 -3.29
N PRO A 72 12.30 -0.74 -2.75
CA PRO A 72 11.07 -0.72 -3.53
C PRO A 72 10.99 0.52 -4.42
N GLU A 73 10.39 0.33 -5.59
CA GLU A 73 9.93 1.37 -6.50
C GLU A 73 8.42 1.24 -6.69
N ALA A 74 7.67 2.23 -6.21
CA ALA A 74 6.22 2.26 -6.40
C ALA A 74 5.88 2.76 -7.82
N ARG A 75 4.98 2.05 -8.51
CA ARG A 75 4.44 2.44 -9.81
C ARG A 75 2.94 2.48 -9.77
N THR A 76 2.36 3.59 -10.23
CA THR A 76 0.93 3.67 -10.51
C THR A 76 0.65 3.08 -11.89
N ILE A 77 -0.22 2.09 -11.94
CA ILE A 77 -0.60 1.39 -13.16
C ILE A 77 -2.12 1.27 -13.28
N ASN A 78 -2.62 1.05 -14.50
CA ASN A 78 -4.01 0.70 -14.67
C ASN A 78 -4.25 -0.74 -14.20
N ILE A 79 -5.25 -0.96 -13.33
CA ILE A 79 -5.55 -2.26 -12.74
C ILE A 79 -5.86 -3.33 -13.81
N ASN A 80 -6.35 -2.93 -14.98
CA ASN A 80 -6.64 -3.85 -16.07
C ASN A 80 -5.39 -4.61 -16.56
N LEU A 81 -4.19 -4.05 -16.35
CA LEU A 81 -2.92 -4.72 -16.70
C LEU A 81 -2.63 -5.95 -15.83
N LEU A 82 -3.29 -6.05 -14.68
CA LEU A 82 -3.16 -7.20 -13.76
C LEU A 82 -4.23 -8.27 -13.96
N LEU A 83 -5.25 -8.03 -14.80
CA LEU A 83 -6.42 -8.92 -14.89
C LEU A 83 -6.12 -10.24 -15.59
N GLU A 84 -5.19 -10.27 -16.53
CA GLU A 84 -4.87 -11.48 -17.28
C GLU A 84 -3.90 -12.39 -16.49
N ASN A 85 -2.74 -11.87 -16.14
CA ASN A 85 -1.75 -12.56 -15.32
C ASN A 85 -0.92 -11.51 -14.53
N PRO A 86 -1.27 -11.23 -13.28
CA PRO A 86 -0.57 -10.21 -12.47
C PRO A 86 0.89 -10.56 -12.25
N TYR A 87 1.21 -11.85 -12.07
CA TYR A 87 2.57 -12.31 -11.81
C TYR A 87 3.47 -12.07 -13.02
N LYS A 88 3.00 -12.43 -14.21
CA LYS A 88 3.72 -12.19 -15.45
C LYS A 88 3.98 -10.72 -15.68
N TYR A 89 2.95 -9.87 -15.45
CA TYR A 89 3.10 -8.43 -15.58
C TYR A 89 4.16 -7.87 -14.65
N LEU A 90 4.18 -8.27 -13.36
CA LEU A 90 5.18 -7.81 -12.39
C LEU A 90 6.60 -8.22 -12.82
N LEU A 91 6.77 -9.46 -13.28
CA LEU A 91 8.06 -9.97 -13.75
C LEU A 91 8.53 -9.28 -15.03
N GLU A 92 7.62 -8.98 -15.96
CA GLU A 92 7.94 -8.19 -17.16
C GLU A 92 8.42 -6.78 -16.79
N GLN A 93 7.79 -6.16 -15.78
CA GLN A 93 8.22 -4.86 -15.27
C GLN A 93 9.60 -4.90 -14.59
N LEU A 94 9.95 -6.01 -13.90
CA LEU A 94 11.29 -6.23 -13.37
C LEU A 94 12.34 -6.39 -14.49
N ILE A 95 11.99 -7.15 -15.54
CA ILE A 95 12.86 -7.36 -16.71
C ILE A 95 13.07 -6.03 -17.47
N GLU A 96 12.05 -5.18 -17.57
CA GLU A 96 12.18 -3.84 -18.15
C GLU A 96 13.19 -2.98 -17.37
N GLY A 97 13.17 -3.07 -16.04
CA GLY A 97 14.08 -2.35 -15.15
C GLY A 97 13.45 -1.15 -14.44
N PRO A 98 14.21 -0.47 -13.56
CA PRO A 98 13.71 0.64 -12.77
C PRO A 98 13.54 1.91 -13.59
N LYS A 99 12.56 2.75 -13.20
CA LYS A 99 12.38 4.14 -13.69
C LYS A 99 13.20 5.14 -12.88
N ASN A 100 13.53 4.78 -11.63
CA ASN A 100 14.34 5.61 -10.74
C ASN A 100 15.82 5.42 -11.08
N GLU A 101 16.51 6.51 -11.45
CA GLU A 101 17.93 6.51 -11.84
C GLU A 101 18.89 6.05 -10.72
N LYS A 102 18.47 6.09 -9.44
CA LYS A 102 19.25 5.58 -8.30
C LYS A 102 19.20 4.07 -8.17
N LEU A 103 18.30 3.41 -8.87
CA LEU A 103 18.14 1.97 -8.86
C LEU A 103 18.75 1.35 -10.10
N GLN A 104 19.05 0.07 -10.04
CA GLN A 104 19.57 -0.69 -11.17
C GLN A 104 18.85 -2.04 -11.29
N LYS A 105 18.70 -2.45 -12.54
CA LYS A 105 18.22 -3.76 -12.92
C LYS A 105 19.30 -4.82 -12.60
N VAL A 106 18.86 -5.95 -12.07
CA VAL A 106 19.73 -7.11 -11.82
C VAL A 106 19.28 -8.36 -12.59
N ILE A 107 18.05 -8.36 -13.10
CA ILE A 107 17.58 -9.45 -13.97
C ILE A 107 18.46 -9.49 -15.22
N PRO A 108 19.02 -10.66 -15.56
CA PRO A 108 19.95 -10.80 -16.67
C PRO A 108 19.36 -10.36 -18.01
N GLU A 109 20.21 -9.82 -18.88
CA GLU A 109 19.77 -9.34 -20.19
C GLU A 109 19.24 -10.48 -21.08
N ASN A 110 18.24 -10.14 -21.89
CA ASN A 110 17.56 -11.07 -22.80
C ASN A 110 16.77 -12.19 -22.11
N THR A 111 16.61 -12.16 -20.77
CA THR A 111 15.72 -13.07 -20.06
C THR A 111 14.30 -12.96 -20.61
N LYS A 112 13.68 -14.11 -20.90
CA LYS A 112 12.27 -14.21 -21.30
C LYS A 112 11.51 -15.05 -20.30
N ILE A 113 10.22 -14.77 -20.16
CA ILE A 113 9.30 -15.55 -19.35
C ILE A 113 8.61 -16.54 -20.29
N ASN A 114 8.90 -17.83 -20.14
CA ASN A 114 8.25 -18.91 -20.89
C ASN A 114 6.85 -19.20 -20.33
N ASN A 115 6.75 -19.33 -18.99
CA ASN A 115 5.48 -19.54 -18.28
C ASN A 115 5.52 -18.99 -16.87
N VAL A 116 4.35 -18.60 -16.32
CA VAL A 116 4.17 -18.24 -14.92
C VAL A 116 2.82 -18.76 -14.45
N GLU A 117 2.82 -19.57 -13.39
CA GLU A 117 1.63 -20.19 -12.84
C GLU A 117 1.68 -20.28 -11.32
N LEU A 118 0.60 -19.88 -10.64
CA LEU A 118 0.44 -20.10 -9.21
C LEU A 118 -0.18 -21.47 -8.94
N GLN A 119 0.51 -22.31 -8.18
CA GLN A 119 0.03 -23.62 -7.74
C GLN A 119 0.01 -23.65 -6.20
N GLY A 120 -1.20 -23.58 -5.65
CA GLY A 120 -1.36 -23.36 -4.20
C GLY A 120 -0.91 -21.94 -3.82
N ASP A 121 0.19 -21.85 -3.09
CA ASP A 121 0.84 -20.60 -2.66
C ASP A 121 2.28 -20.46 -3.22
N ILE A 122 2.67 -21.35 -4.12
CA ILE A 122 3.98 -21.37 -4.78
C ILE A 122 3.83 -20.85 -6.21
N LEU A 123 4.57 -19.81 -6.55
CA LEU A 123 4.60 -19.27 -7.90
C LEU A 123 5.70 -19.96 -8.71
N TYR A 124 5.31 -20.78 -9.69
CA TYR A 124 6.21 -21.40 -10.64
C TYR A 124 6.54 -20.42 -11.75
N ILE A 125 7.82 -20.14 -11.93
CA ILE A 125 8.31 -19.18 -12.92
C ILE A 125 9.30 -19.90 -13.84
N ASP A 126 8.94 -20.08 -15.09
CA ASP A 126 9.80 -20.65 -16.11
C ASP A 126 10.46 -19.54 -16.94
N PHE A 127 11.76 -19.40 -16.76
CA PHE A 127 12.57 -18.48 -17.55
C PHE A 127 13.31 -19.19 -18.67
N SER A 128 13.66 -18.44 -19.70
CA SER A 128 14.57 -18.90 -20.74
C SER A 128 16.01 -19.02 -20.21
N HIS A 129 16.85 -19.80 -20.89
CA HIS A 129 18.24 -20.07 -20.45
C HIS A 129 19.09 -18.80 -20.30
N GLU A 130 18.75 -17.71 -20.97
CA GLU A 130 19.46 -16.43 -20.82
C GLU A 130 19.43 -15.91 -19.37
N PHE A 131 18.44 -16.35 -18.56
CA PHE A 131 18.37 -16.00 -17.13
C PHE A 131 19.60 -16.51 -16.35
N ILE A 132 20.14 -17.67 -16.72
CA ILE A 132 21.34 -18.21 -16.10
C ILE A 132 22.61 -17.90 -16.91
N ASP A 133 22.51 -17.82 -18.23
CA ASP A 133 23.67 -17.64 -19.10
C ASP A 133 24.24 -16.24 -19.05
N ASN A 134 23.38 -15.23 -18.87
CA ASN A 134 23.73 -13.81 -18.83
C ASN A 134 23.77 -13.25 -17.41
N ALA A 135 23.61 -14.07 -16.36
CA ALA A 135 23.73 -13.65 -14.99
C ALA A 135 25.17 -13.22 -14.68
N LEU A 136 25.29 -12.14 -13.89
CA LEU A 136 26.58 -11.75 -13.35
C LEU A 136 27.03 -12.80 -12.33
N GLU A 137 28.25 -13.31 -12.51
CA GLU A 137 28.81 -14.34 -11.64
C GLU A 137 28.96 -13.87 -10.18
N GLY A 138 28.82 -14.81 -9.26
CA GLY A 138 29.03 -14.64 -7.83
C GLY A 138 27.74 -14.66 -7.02
N LYS A 139 27.78 -15.39 -5.90
CA LYS A 139 26.63 -15.65 -5.04
C LYS A 139 25.90 -14.37 -4.58
N GLU A 140 26.59 -13.27 -4.41
CA GLU A 140 25.98 -12.01 -4.02
C GLU A 140 25.06 -11.46 -5.15
N ASN A 141 25.52 -11.51 -6.40
CA ASN A 141 24.74 -11.08 -7.54
C ASN A 141 23.53 -12.00 -7.77
N GLU A 142 23.74 -13.31 -7.68
CA GLU A 142 22.70 -14.33 -7.81
C GLU A 142 21.63 -14.18 -6.72
N ASN A 143 22.05 -13.94 -5.45
CA ASN A 143 21.11 -13.65 -4.37
C ASN A 143 20.27 -12.40 -4.66
N LYS A 144 20.87 -11.32 -5.15
CA LYS A 144 20.16 -10.11 -5.50
C LYS A 144 19.12 -10.32 -6.61
N ILE A 145 19.45 -11.17 -7.58
CA ILE A 145 18.50 -11.53 -8.65
C ILE A 145 17.28 -12.23 -8.03
N ILE A 146 17.49 -13.26 -7.23
CA ILE A 146 16.39 -14.04 -6.61
C ILE A 146 15.61 -13.18 -5.62
N GLU A 147 16.29 -12.47 -4.74
CA GLU A 147 15.69 -11.58 -3.74
C GLU A 147 14.78 -10.52 -4.39
N THR A 148 15.23 -9.92 -5.50
CA THR A 148 14.44 -8.95 -6.27
C THR A 148 13.13 -9.56 -6.77
N ILE A 149 13.17 -10.79 -7.29
CA ILE A 149 11.99 -11.51 -7.78
C ILE A 149 11.08 -11.85 -6.60
N VAL A 150 11.63 -12.50 -5.56
CA VAL A 150 10.87 -12.92 -4.38
C VAL A 150 10.15 -11.74 -3.75
N LYS A 151 10.87 -10.65 -3.42
CA LYS A 151 10.28 -9.48 -2.78
C LYS A 151 9.18 -8.84 -3.63
N THR A 152 9.33 -8.87 -4.95
CA THR A 152 8.32 -8.30 -5.86
C THR A 152 7.05 -9.13 -5.91
N VAL A 153 7.15 -10.44 -6.13
CA VAL A 153 5.95 -11.26 -6.34
C VAL A 153 5.23 -11.60 -5.04
N THR A 154 5.96 -11.65 -3.90
CA THR A 154 5.36 -11.86 -2.56
C THR A 154 4.73 -10.61 -1.96
N GLU A 155 4.68 -9.48 -2.68
CA GLU A 155 3.75 -8.39 -2.36
C GLU A 155 2.29 -8.80 -2.62
N LEU A 156 2.07 -9.82 -3.47
CA LEU A 156 0.77 -10.43 -3.67
C LEU A 156 0.54 -11.47 -2.56
N ASN A 157 -0.48 -11.25 -1.74
CA ASN A 157 -0.74 -12.01 -0.50
C ASN A 157 -0.93 -13.52 -0.73
N GLU A 158 -1.27 -13.94 -1.94
CA GLU A 158 -1.45 -15.33 -2.32
C GLU A 158 -0.15 -16.06 -2.66
N VAL A 159 0.99 -15.34 -2.75
CA VAL A 159 2.30 -15.91 -3.08
C VAL A 159 3.18 -15.96 -1.83
N ASN A 160 3.50 -17.14 -1.34
CA ASN A 160 4.42 -17.34 -0.20
C ASN A 160 5.85 -17.65 -0.65
N SER A 161 6.01 -18.41 -1.73
CA SER A 161 7.31 -18.79 -2.28
C SER A 161 7.31 -18.82 -3.80
N ILE A 162 8.49 -18.90 -4.38
CA ILE A 162 8.68 -19.10 -5.81
C ILE A 162 9.46 -20.37 -6.10
N LYS A 163 9.16 -21.00 -7.22
CA LYS A 163 9.92 -22.09 -7.80
C LYS A 163 10.40 -21.67 -9.19
N ILE A 164 11.71 -21.68 -9.40
CA ILE A 164 12.32 -21.26 -10.66
C ILE A 164 12.57 -22.50 -11.53
N LEU A 165 12.15 -22.41 -12.78
CA LEU A 165 12.43 -23.36 -13.84
C LEU A 165 13.23 -22.63 -14.93
N ILE A 166 14.03 -23.40 -15.68
CA ILE A 166 14.75 -22.90 -16.85
C ILE A 166 14.41 -23.82 -18.02
N ASP A 167 13.76 -23.25 -19.04
CA ASP A 167 13.27 -23.99 -20.24
C ASP A 167 12.47 -25.25 -19.84
N GLY A 168 11.62 -25.12 -18.79
CA GLY A 168 10.78 -26.16 -18.24
C GLY A 168 11.48 -27.16 -17.31
N GLU A 169 12.79 -27.00 -17.02
CA GLU A 169 13.55 -27.91 -16.15
C GLU A 169 13.72 -27.30 -14.73
N GLU A 170 13.38 -28.07 -13.68
CA GLU A 170 13.43 -27.64 -12.28
C GLU A 170 14.81 -27.66 -11.63
N ASN A 171 15.73 -28.53 -12.11
CA ASN A 171 17.00 -28.83 -11.46
C ASN A 171 18.16 -28.08 -12.11
N LYS A 172 17.95 -26.84 -12.47
CA LYS A 172 19.00 -25.94 -12.97
C LYS A 172 19.49 -25.04 -11.85
N GLY A 173 20.45 -24.20 -12.14
CA GLY A 173 21.01 -23.20 -11.26
C GLY A 173 21.90 -22.26 -12.04
N PHE A 174 22.42 -21.26 -11.34
CA PHE A 174 23.42 -20.39 -11.93
C PHE A 174 24.73 -21.16 -12.16
N LYS A 175 25.59 -20.63 -13.03
CA LYS A 175 26.86 -21.24 -13.40
C LYS A 175 27.85 -21.33 -12.21
N ASP A 176 28.91 -22.11 -12.35
CA ASP A 176 30.05 -22.18 -11.46
C ASP A 176 29.70 -22.50 -9.99
N GLU A 177 28.88 -23.54 -9.78
CA GLU A 177 28.41 -23.94 -8.44
C GLU A 177 27.61 -22.84 -7.73
N GLY A 178 26.95 -21.99 -8.49
CA GLY A 178 26.05 -20.95 -8.00
C GLY A 178 24.79 -21.50 -7.31
N ILE A 179 23.83 -20.62 -7.06
CA ILE A 179 22.57 -21.02 -6.44
C ILE A 179 21.82 -21.93 -7.38
N ASN A 180 21.42 -23.13 -6.89
CA ASN A 180 20.56 -24.04 -7.62
C ASN A 180 19.07 -23.76 -7.35
N PHE A 181 18.19 -24.20 -8.25
CA PHE A 181 16.76 -23.98 -8.19
C PHE A 181 15.99 -25.23 -7.75
N GLU A 182 16.67 -26.20 -7.09
CA GLU A 182 16.03 -27.40 -6.56
C GLU A 182 15.00 -27.10 -5.48
N LYS A 183 15.25 -26.04 -4.68
CA LYS A 183 14.35 -25.59 -3.62
C LYS A 183 13.53 -24.38 -4.06
N GLU A 184 12.47 -24.13 -3.34
CA GLU A 184 11.72 -22.89 -3.39
C GLU A 184 12.47 -21.78 -2.68
N PHE A 185 12.16 -20.55 -3.05
CA PHE A 185 12.67 -19.35 -2.41
C PHE A 185 11.51 -18.55 -1.82
N SER A 186 11.63 -18.16 -0.56
CA SER A 186 10.62 -17.39 0.17
C SER A 186 11.17 -16.05 0.66
N ARG A 187 10.29 -15.17 1.12
CA ARG A 187 10.72 -13.89 1.72
C ARG A 187 11.53 -14.09 3.02
N GLU A 188 11.39 -15.24 3.68
CA GLU A 188 12.11 -15.56 4.92
C GLU A 188 13.58 -15.90 4.64
N ASP A 189 13.94 -16.21 3.39
CA ASP A 189 15.32 -16.51 2.99
C ASP A 189 16.16 -15.23 2.81
N TYR A 190 15.51 -14.05 2.78
CA TYR A 190 16.06 -12.73 2.48
C TYR A 190 15.54 -11.68 3.51
#